data_1279255f2a409f5adb3881336fc3698c
#
_entry.id   1279255f2a409f5adb3881336fc3698c
#
_cell.length_a   1.000
_cell.length_b   1.000
_cell.length_c   1.000
_cell.angle_alpha   90.00
_cell.angle_beta   90.00
_cell.angle_gamma   90.00
#
_symmetry.space_group_name_H-M   'P 1'
#
loop_
_entity.id
_entity.type
_entity.pdbx_description
1 polymer ?
#
loop_
_entity_poly.entity_id
_entity_poly.type
_entity_poly.pdbx_seq_one_letter_code
_entity_poly.pdbx_strand_id
1 'polypeptide(L)'
;VDDLKVNFLDDVKISSFIKNINGKLIDDAKIDTRKLGKQNIFFEYINDDNIKVKYAFDIEVVDKIAPVVWLGKSYNVVKGSEDNLLDKILCGDNYDDNPVCEIIGDYNLNEVGSYSLVFKATDSSGNVTEKNFSLNVNEPKKNQVGTTGSTKISFSDVVKDYKTNKNEIGIDVSKWQGDIDFEKLKNAGVEFIIIRVGSSSGKNGENFVDSKFVQNIQNANAAGIPVGIYFYSYASTKKRAISDAKWIIKQIKDYKVDLPIAFDWENWNSFNSFDLSFFSLTEMATSFLDTLKDAGYEGMLYSSKTYLENIWFDTSYPVWLAHYTKNTNYSGKYEYWQLCSNGKVDGIDADVDINIRYLD
;
A
#
# COMPACT_ATOMS: atom_id res chain seq x y z
N VAL A 1 -40.92 8.13 -3.98
CA VAL A 1 -39.65 7.58 -3.50
C VAL A 1 -38.58 8.37 -4.18
N ASP A 2 -37.96 9.30 -3.47
CA ASP A 2 -36.83 10.07 -4.00
C ASP A 2 -35.71 9.11 -4.40
N ASP A 3 -34.93 9.45 -5.41
CA ASP A 3 -33.76 8.68 -5.83
C ASP A 3 -32.85 8.45 -4.62
N LEU A 4 -32.86 7.22 -4.12
CA LEU A 4 -32.05 6.85 -2.97
C LEU A 4 -30.60 6.66 -3.44
N LYS A 5 -29.77 7.71 -3.34
CA LYS A 5 -28.36 7.68 -3.70
C LYS A 5 -27.50 7.43 -2.48
N VAL A 6 -26.57 6.49 -2.60
CA VAL A 6 -25.53 6.20 -1.63
C VAL A 6 -24.16 6.33 -2.29
N ASN A 7 -23.14 6.71 -1.53
CA ASN A 7 -21.82 6.80 -2.11
C ASN A 7 -21.14 5.43 -2.11
N PHE A 8 -20.22 5.28 -3.02
CA PHE A 8 -19.30 4.15 -3.06
C PHE A 8 -18.61 3.98 -1.70
N LEU A 9 -18.62 2.76 -1.18
CA LEU A 9 -18.10 2.34 0.13
C LEU A 9 -18.84 2.91 1.37
N ASP A 10 -19.98 3.56 1.21
CA ASP A 10 -20.80 3.93 2.38
C ASP A 10 -21.21 2.68 3.19
N ASP A 11 -21.00 2.73 4.51
CA ASP A 11 -21.45 1.66 5.43
C ASP A 11 -22.91 1.88 5.82
N VAL A 12 -23.80 1.40 4.98
CA VAL A 12 -25.26 1.54 5.13
C VAL A 12 -25.95 0.21 5.30
N LYS A 13 -27.04 0.21 6.08
CA LYS A 13 -27.91 -0.94 6.29
C LYS A 13 -29.29 -0.68 5.70
N ILE A 14 -30.07 -1.74 5.56
CA ILE A 14 -31.45 -1.70 5.05
C ILE A 14 -32.29 -0.71 5.88
N SER A 15 -32.16 -0.73 7.22
CA SER A 15 -32.89 0.18 8.11
C SER A 15 -32.63 1.66 7.86
N SER A 16 -31.48 2.02 7.29
CA SER A 16 -31.14 3.42 6.97
C SER A 16 -32.11 4.06 5.95
N PHE A 17 -32.80 3.23 5.16
CA PHE A 17 -33.72 3.66 4.09
C PHE A 17 -35.19 3.49 4.44
N ILE A 18 -35.51 2.89 5.58
CA ILE A 18 -36.86 2.62 6.02
C ILE A 18 -37.31 3.71 6.98
N LYS A 19 -38.22 4.58 6.53
CA LYS A 19 -38.79 5.63 7.41
C LYS A 19 -39.83 5.08 8.38
N ASN A 20 -40.70 4.19 7.93
CA ASN A 20 -41.75 3.56 8.75
C ASN A 20 -42.10 2.17 8.19
N ILE A 21 -42.19 1.18 9.06
CA ILE A 21 -42.84 -0.11 8.81
C ILE A 21 -43.81 -0.38 9.96
N ASN A 22 -44.91 -1.03 9.67
CA ASN A 22 -45.88 -1.52 10.66
C ASN A 22 -45.45 -2.90 11.18
N GLY A 23 -44.29 -2.95 11.85
CA GLY A 23 -43.75 -4.22 12.31
C GLY A 23 -42.24 -4.14 12.59
N LYS A 24 -41.57 -5.31 12.54
CA LYS A 24 -40.17 -5.47 12.88
C LYS A 24 -39.39 -6.14 11.73
N LEU A 25 -38.26 -5.56 11.33
CA LEU A 25 -37.32 -6.19 10.38
C LEU A 25 -36.88 -7.56 10.91
N ILE A 26 -36.82 -8.54 9.98
CA ILE A 26 -36.28 -9.88 10.26
C ILE A 26 -34.76 -9.83 10.26
N ASP A 27 -34.18 -9.11 9.29
CA ASP A 27 -32.74 -8.92 9.13
C ASP A 27 -32.45 -7.49 8.69
N ASP A 28 -31.44 -6.86 9.31
CA ASP A 28 -30.94 -5.54 8.97
C ASP A 28 -29.55 -5.64 8.32
N ALA A 29 -29.52 -6.30 7.18
CA ALA A 29 -28.27 -6.56 6.46
C ALA A 29 -27.60 -5.28 5.96
N LYS A 30 -26.26 -5.29 5.91
CA LYS A 30 -25.49 -4.26 5.20
C LYS A 30 -25.74 -4.36 3.70
N ILE A 31 -25.83 -3.21 3.05
CA ILE A 31 -25.93 -3.11 1.60
C ILE A 31 -24.53 -3.09 1.01
N ASP A 32 -24.29 -3.85 -0.05
CA ASP A 32 -23.02 -3.83 -0.76
C ASP A 32 -22.91 -2.60 -1.66
N THR A 33 -22.14 -1.61 -1.22
CA THR A 33 -21.89 -0.34 -1.90
C THR A 33 -20.56 -0.32 -2.69
N ARG A 34 -19.91 -1.49 -2.85
CA ARG A 34 -18.63 -1.62 -3.57
C ARG A 34 -18.77 -1.66 -5.09
N LYS A 35 -19.98 -1.56 -5.62
CA LYS A 35 -20.26 -1.56 -7.05
C LYS A 35 -21.19 -0.43 -7.41
N LEU A 36 -20.78 0.44 -8.33
CA LEU A 36 -21.60 1.55 -8.82
C LEU A 36 -22.83 1.07 -9.60
N GLY A 37 -23.85 1.91 -9.60
CA GLY A 37 -25.08 1.74 -10.38
C GLY A 37 -26.27 1.36 -9.54
N LYS A 38 -27.37 1.05 -10.24
CA LYS A 38 -28.66 0.72 -9.62
C LYS A 38 -28.66 -0.69 -9.05
N GLN A 39 -29.19 -0.80 -7.83
CA GLN A 39 -29.37 -2.06 -7.13
C GLN A 39 -30.79 -2.16 -6.58
N ASN A 40 -31.42 -3.31 -6.73
CA ASN A 40 -32.71 -3.62 -6.12
C ASN A 40 -32.47 -4.36 -4.81
N ILE A 41 -32.87 -3.75 -3.68
CA ILE A 41 -32.62 -4.25 -2.32
C ILE A 41 -33.90 -4.88 -1.81
N PHE A 42 -33.81 -6.15 -1.42
CA PHE A 42 -34.90 -6.93 -0.85
C PHE A 42 -34.76 -7.01 0.68
N PHE A 43 -35.89 -6.90 1.39
CA PHE A 43 -35.94 -7.16 2.82
C PHE A 43 -37.25 -7.80 3.24
N GLU A 44 -37.26 -8.40 4.41
CA GLU A 44 -38.40 -9.03 5.01
C GLU A 44 -38.65 -8.45 6.40
N TYR A 45 -39.91 -8.29 6.75
CA TYR A 45 -40.33 -7.90 8.08
C TYR A 45 -41.60 -8.64 8.53
N ILE A 46 -41.81 -8.71 9.85
CA ILE A 46 -43.03 -9.22 10.44
C ILE A 46 -43.88 -8.01 10.81
N ASN A 47 -45.10 -7.92 10.24
CA ASN A 47 -46.02 -6.84 10.54
C ASN A 47 -46.73 -7.03 11.90
N ASP A 48 -47.50 -6.03 12.31
CA ASP A 48 -48.22 -6.04 13.60
C ASP A 48 -49.29 -7.17 13.70
N ASP A 49 -49.75 -7.72 12.55
CA ASP A 49 -50.63 -8.88 12.45
C ASP A 49 -49.87 -10.21 12.47
N ASN A 50 -48.55 -10.18 12.76
CA ASN A 50 -47.65 -11.32 12.78
C ASN A 50 -47.52 -12.04 11.39
N ILE A 51 -47.67 -11.28 10.31
CA ILE A 51 -47.54 -11.78 8.93
C ILE A 51 -46.15 -11.39 8.40
N LYS A 52 -45.46 -12.36 7.76
CA LYS A 52 -44.19 -12.09 7.08
C LYS A 52 -44.44 -11.40 5.75
N VAL A 53 -43.90 -10.19 5.60
CA VAL A 53 -44.02 -9.35 4.41
C VAL A 53 -42.68 -9.24 3.74
N LYS A 54 -42.64 -9.36 2.41
CA LYS A 54 -41.47 -9.09 1.55
C LYS A 54 -41.64 -7.73 0.88
N TYR A 55 -40.60 -6.96 0.85
CA TYR A 55 -40.59 -5.66 0.20
C TYR A 55 -39.23 -5.42 -0.51
N ALA A 56 -39.23 -4.52 -1.50
CA ALA A 56 -38.04 -4.14 -2.21
C ALA A 56 -38.04 -2.63 -2.49
N PHE A 57 -36.83 -2.06 -2.61
CA PHE A 57 -36.63 -0.69 -3.05
C PHE A 57 -35.34 -0.59 -3.88
N ASP A 58 -35.25 0.43 -4.70
CA ASP A 58 -34.07 0.67 -5.53
C ASP A 58 -33.18 1.73 -4.87
N ILE A 59 -31.89 1.50 -4.93
CA ILE A 59 -30.85 2.49 -4.64
C ILE A 59 -29.97 2.67 -5.86
N GLU A 60 -29.24 3.79 -5.91
CA GLU A 60 -28.16 4.02 -6.85
C GLU A 60 -26.86 4.29 -6.09
N VAL A 61 -25.87 3.40 -6.26
CA VAL A 61 -24.53 3.64 -5.73
C VAL A 61 -23.78 4.54 -6.72
N VAL A 62 -23.28 5.68 -6.23
CA VAL A 62 -22.60 6.69 -7.03
C VAL A 62 -21.21 6.97 -6.51
N ASP A 63 -20.30 7.31 -7.40
CA ASP A 63 -19.01 7.87 -7.04
C ASP A 63 -19.05 9.41 -7.15
N LYS A 64 -18.58 10.10 -6.11
CA LYS A 64 -18.52 11.56 -6.02
C LYS A 64 -17.11 12.06 -5.68
N ILE A 65 -16.14 11.19 -5.67
CA ILE A 65 -14.76 11.51 -5.32
C ILE A 65 -14.00 11.72 -6.63
N ALA A 66 -13.41 12.90 -6.78
CA ALA A 66 -12.62 13.20 -7.98
C ALA A 66 -11.23 12.53 -7.89
N PRO A 67 -10.60 12.22 -9.02
CA PRO A 67 -9.27 11.60 -9.07
C PRO A 67 -8.23 12.38 -8.28
N VAL A 68 -7.31 11.66 -7.67
CA VAL A 68 -6.13 12.21 -6.98
C VAL A 68 -5.03 12.43 -7.99
N VAL A 69 -4.52 13.67 -8.06
CA VAL A 69 -3.32 14.01 -8.82
C VAL A 69 -2.21 14.36 -7.85
N TRP A 70 -1.13 13.58 -7.85
CA TRP A 70 0.01 13.79 -6.95
C TRP A 70 1.03 14.72 -7.58
N LEU A 71 0.76 16.00 -7.49
CA LEU A 71 1.54 17.05 -8.13
C LEU A 71 1.63 18.26 -7.21
N GLY A 72 2.85 18.74 -7.00
CA GLY A 72 3.11 19.98 -6.28
C GLY A 72 2.92 21.21 -7.17
N LYS A 73 3.30 22.38 -6.65
CA LYS A 73 3.24 23.65 -7.41
C LYS A 73 4.22 23.69 -8.59
N SER A 74 5.25 22.87 -8.58
CA SER A 74 6.25 22.78 -9.65
C SER A 74 6.70 21.35 -9.86
N TYR A 75 7.04 21.02 -11.10
CA TYR A 75 7.66 19.77 -11.51
C TYR A 75 8.94 20.07 -12.28
N ASN A 76 10.04 19.39 -11.97
CA ASN A 76 11.34 19.67 -12.56
C ASN A 76 11.79 18.49 -13.43
N VAL A 77 12.23 18.81 -14.66
CA VAL A 77 12.83 17.85 -15.58
C VAL A 77 14.17 18.37 -16.09
N VAL A 78 14.98 17.47 -16.60
CA VAL A 78 16.24 17.83 -17.28
C VAL A 78 15.95 17.99 -18.77
N LYS A 79 16.55 19.00 -19.40
CA LYS A 79 16.47 19.25 -20.84
C LYS A 79 16.85 17.99 -21.63
N GLY A 80 16.03 17.65 -22.62
CA GLY A 80 16.18 16.46 -23.43
C GLY A 80 15.67 15.18 -22.77
N SER A 81 14.92 15.29 -21.66
CA SER A 81 14.22 14.15 -21.09
C SER A 81 13.21 13.58 -22.10
N GLU A 82 13.25 12.28 -22.30
CA GLU A 82 12.27 11.55 -23.12
C GLU A 82 11.08 11.04 -22.29
N ASP A 83 11.02 11.38 -21.00
CA ASP A 83 9.98 10.94 -20.10
C ASP A 83 8.61 11.50 -20.51
N ASN A 84 7.61 10.63 -20.59
CA ASN A 84 6.23 11.06 -20.65
C ASN A 84 5.81 11.54 -19.25
N LEU A 85 5.49 12.83 -19.12
CA LEU A 85 5.11 13.43 -17.83
C LEU A 85 3.85 12.78 -17.23
N LEU A 86 2.91 12.30 -18.08
CA LEU A 86 1.72 11.60 -17.61
C LEU A 86 2.04 10.30 -16.90
N ASP A 87 3.12 9.60 -17.30
CA ASP A 87 3.53 8.35 -16.67
C ASP A 87 4.27 8.58 -15.34
N LYS A 88 4.75 9.81 -15.10
CA LYS A 88 5.55 10.16 -13.92
C LYS A 88 4.76 10.90 -12.83
N ILE A 89 3.60 11.44 -13.18
CA ILE A 89 2.71 12.13 -12.24
C ILE A 89 1.58 11.17 -11.88
N LEU A 90 1.54 10.70 -10.64
CA LEU A 90 0.47 9.83 -10.17
C LEU A 90 -0.89 10.51 -10.40
N CYS A 91 -1.74 9.85 -11.16
CA CYS A 91 -3.11 10.20 -11.43
C CYS A 91 -3.94 8.93 -11.20
N GLY A 92 -4.69 8.88 -10.13
CA GLY A 92 -5.44 7.68 -9.74
C GLY A 92 -6.76 8.04 -9.07
N ASP A 93 -7.66 7.11 -9.03
CA ASP A 93 -9.01 7.32 -8.53
C ASP A 93 -9.41 6.25 -7.52
N ASN A 94 -10.41 6.55 -6.68
CA ASN A 94 -10.90 5.61 -5.68
C ASN A 94 -11.59 4.38 -6.31
N TYR A 95 -12.27 4.54 -7.45
CA TYR A 95 -13.06 3.50 -8.11
C TYR A 95 -12.65 3.24 -9.55
N ASP A 96 -12.35 4.31 -10.33
CA ASP A 96 -12.00 4.18 -11.75
C ASP A 96 -10.56 3.68 -11.91
N ASP A 97 -10.39 2.51 -12.52
CA ASP A 97 -9.08 1.91 -12.75
C ASP A 97 -8.24 2.67 -13.78
N ASN A 98 -8.86 3.55 -14.60
CA ASN A 98 -8.18 4.29 -15.68
C ASN A 98 -8.78 5.67 -15.91
N PRO A 99 -8.70 6.59 -14.94
CA PRO A 99 -9.17 7.96 -15.11
C PRO A 99 -8.43 8.65 -16.26
N VAL A 100 -9.12 9.54 -16.97
CA VAL A 100 -8.52 10.31 -18.06
C VAL A 100 -7.65 11.42 -17.49
N CYS A 101 -6.33 11.31 -17.69
CA CYS A 101 -5.33 12.24 -17.21
C CYS A 101 -4.70 13.00 -18.38
N GLU A 102 -4.68 14.32 -18.32
CA GLU A 102 -4.17 15.18 -19.41
C GLU A 102 -3.38 16.39 -18.87
N ILE A 103 -2.39 16.84 -19.63
CA ILE A 103 -1.68 18.09 -19.38
C ILE A 103 -2.12 19.11 -20.42
N ILE A 104 -2.64 20.24 -19.97
CA ILE A 104 -3.14 21.33 -20.80
C ILE A 104 -2.14 22.49 -20.80
N GLY A 105 -1.75 22.94 -21.98
CA GLY A 105 -0.79 24.00 -22.25
C GLY A 105 0.40 23.50 -23.07
N ASP A 106 1.13 24.44 -23.66
CA ASP A 106 2.28 24.14 -24.50
C ASP A 106 3.57 24.09 -23.67
N TYR A 107 4.40 23.09 -23.92
CA TYR A 107 5.72 22.95 -23.32
C TYR A 107 6.72 22.25 -24.25
N ASN A 108 8.00 22.51 -24.04
CA ASN A 108 9.08 21.89 -24.82
C ASN A 108 10.17 21.36 -23.89
N LEU A 109 10.32 20.04 -23.81
CA LEU A 109 11.35 19.40 -22.96
C LEU A 109 12.78 19.61 -23.49
N ASN A 110 12.94 20.09 -24.72
CA ASN A 110 14.26 20.37 -25.32
C ASN A 110 14.68 21.84 -25.16
N GLU A 111 13.91 22.67 -24.49
CA GLU A 111 14.19 24.08 -24.27
C GLU A 111 14.14 24.42 -22.79
N VAL A 112 15.22 25.01 -22.27
CA VAL A 112 15.27 25.44 -20.86
C VAL A 112 14.25 26.57 -20.65
N GLY A 113 13.40 26.40 -19.66
CA GLY A 113 12.36 27.38 -19.38
C GLY A 113 11.42 26.91 -18.27
N SER A 114 10.44 27.76 -17.98
CA SER A 114 9.35 27.48 -17.06
C SER A 114 8.02 27.63 -17.80
N TYR A 115 7.23 26.58 -17.81
CA TYR A 115 5.96 26.51 -18.54
C TYR A 115 4.82 26.43 -17.52
N SER A 116 3.83 27.31 -17.65
CA SER A 116 2.63 27.30 -16.81
C SER A 116 1.60 26.35 -17.43
N LEU A 117 1.27 25.26 -16.74
CA LEU A 117 0.44 24.17 -17.23
C LEU A 117 -0.69 23.86 -16.26
N VAL A 118 -1.71 23.17 -16.76
CA VAL A 118 -2.78 22.58 -15.94
C VAL A 118 -2.73 21.07 -16.11
N PHE A 119 -2.70 20.35 -15.00
CA PHE A 119 -2.95 18.90 -14.99
C PHE A 119 -4.44 18.70 -14.69
N LYS A 120 -5.14 17.99 -15.56
CA LYS A 120 -6.56 17.67 -15.39
C LYS A 120 -6.76 16.17 -15.37
N ALA A 121 -7.57 15.70 -14.43
CA ALA A 121 -7.96 14.31 -14.28
C ALA A 121 -9.48 14.21 -14.21
N THR A 122 -10.07 13.28 -14.94
CA THR A 122 -11.52 13.05 -15.00
C THR A 122 -11.81 11.56 -14.87
N ASP A 123 -12.66 11.18 -13.92
CA ASP A 123 -13.12 9.79 -13.77
C ASP A 123 -14.32 9.48 -14.67
N SER A 124 -14.73 8.22 -14.69
CA SER A 124 -15.87 7.72 -15.46
C SER A 124 -17.23 8.19 -14.92
N SER A 125 -17.28 8.70 -13.68
CA SER A 125 -18.47 9.32 -13.07
C SER A 125 -18.60 10.80 -13.40
N GLY A 126 -17.58 11.41 -14.03
CA GLY A 126 -17.52 12.80 -14.42
C GLY A 126 -16.99 13.74 -13.34
N ASN A 127 -16.41 13.22 -12.25
CA ASN A 127 -15.74 14.06 -11.27
C ASN A 127 -14.37 14.50 -11.81
N VAL A 128 -13.97 15.74 -11.51
CA VAL A 128 -12.78 16.37 -12.12
C VAL A 128 -11.87 16.96 -11.06
N THR A 129 -10.58 16.73 -11.22
CA THR A 129 -9.51 17.42 -10.50
C THR A 129 -8.67 18.22 -11.49
N GLU A 130 -8.44 19.50 -11.19
CA GLU A 130 -7.53 20.37 -11.94
C GLU A 130 -6.46 20.95 -11.01
N LYS A 131 -5.20 20.89 -11.44
CA LYS A 131 -4.04 21.47 -10.71
C LYS A 131 -3.19 22.31 -11.63
N ASN A 132 -3.03 23.60 -11.29
CA ASN A 132 -2.05 24.46 -11.93
C ASN A 132 -0.65 24.14 -11.39
N PHE A 133 0.34 24.04 -12.29
CA PHE A 133 1.74 23.83 -11.92
C PHE A 133 2.70 24.47 -12.91
N SER A 134 3.94 24.67 -12.48
CA SER A 134 5.03 25.10 -13.34
C SER A 134 5.93 23.91 -13.67
N LEU A 135 6.04 23.58 -14.95
CA LEU A 135 7.05 22.65 -15.45
C LEU A 135 8.35 23.42 -15.69
N ASN A 136 9.39 23.08 -14.94
CA ASN A 136 10.71 23.68 -15.11
C ASN A 136 11.64 22.72 -15.85
N VAL A 137 12.05 23.08 -17.06
CA VAL A 137 13.06 22.36 -17.82
C VAL A 137 14.43 23.00 -17.52
N ASN A 138 15.32 22.22 -16.91
CA ASN A 138 16.62 22.69 -16.43
C ASN A 138 17.76 22.09 -17.24
N GLU A 139 18.89 22.83 -17.35
CA GLU A 139 20.11 22.24 -17.90
C GLU A 139 20.57 21.02 -17.04
N PRO A 140 21.21 20.01 -17.65
CA PRO A 140 21.82 18.92 -16.90
C PRO A 140 22.84 19.48 -15.90
N LYS A 141 22.66 19.19 -14.62
CA LYS A 141 23.67 19.57 -13.61
C LYS A 141 24.96 18.83 -13.92
N LYS A 142 26.08 19.57 -14.14
CA LYS A 142 27.39 18.94 -14.13
C LYS A 142 27.56 18.28 -12.76
N ASN A 143 27.95 17.00 -12.76
CA ASN A 143 28.13 16.19 -11.55
C ASN A 143 28.93 16.98 -10.50
N GLN A 144 28.24 17.61 -9.58
CA GLN A 144 28.82 17.94 -8.29
C GLN A 144 28.73 16.66 -7.48
N VAL A 145 29.85 16.03 -7.24
CA VAL A 145 30.00 14.98 -6.23
C VAL A 145 29.78 15.65 -4.88
N GLY A 146 28.51 15.87 -4.56
CA GLY A 146 28.07 16.31 -3.24
C GLY A 146 28.03 15.09 -2.34
N THR A 147 29.09 14.83 -1.61
CA THR A 147 29.09 13.93 -0.46
C THR A 147 28.33 14.58 0.71
N THR A 148 27.03 14.76 0.58
CA THR A 148 26.18 14.89 1.77
C THR A 148 25.79 13.48 2.19
N GLY A 149 26.72 12.78 2.84
CA GLY A 149 26.39 11.54 3.54
C GLY A 149 25.34 11.87 4.59
N SER A 150 24.12 11.38 4.43
CA SER A 150 23.12 11.45 5.49
C SER A 150 23.72 10.79 6.73
N THR A 151 23.59 11.42 7.90
CA THR A 151 24.05 10.85 9.17
C THR A 151 23.42 9.48 9.34
N LYS A 152 24.24 8.43 9.47
CA LYS A 152 23.75 7.06 9.67
C LYS A 152 23.13 6.93 11.06
N ILE A 153 22.07 6.12 11.16
CA ILE A 153 21.37 5.85 12.41
C ILE A 153 21.95 4.56 13.00
N SER A 154 22.52 4.64 14.21
CA SER A 154 23.01 3.46 14.89
C SER A 154 21.87 2.61 15.45
N PHE A 155 21.90 1.30 15.24
CA PHE A 155 20.94 0.36 15.83
C PHE A 155 20.93 0.45 17.37
N SER A 156 22.11 0.60 17.98
CA SER A 156 22.23 0.75 19.45
C SER A 156 21.56 2.03 19.97
N ASP A 157 21.59 3.14 19.19
CA ASP A 157 20.88 4.35 19.56
C ASP A 157 19.36 4.16 19.45
N VAL A 158 18.88 3.43 18.44
CA VAL A 158 17.46 3.07 18.30
C VAL A 158 17.02 2.20 19.48
N VAL A 159 17.80 1.18 19.85
CA VAL A 159 17.52 0.36 21.05
C VAL A 159 17.45 1.22 22.30
N LYS A 160 18.41 2.11 22.49
CA LYS A 160 18.45 3.01 23.67
C LYS A 160 17.24 3.94 23.74
N ASP A 161 16.82 4.51 22.59
CA ASP A 161 15.81 5.58 22.54
C ASP A 161 14.37 5.01 22.51
N TYR A 162 14.15 3.81 21.95
CA TYR A 162 12.80 3.29 21.68
C TYR A 162 12.46 1.96 22.38
N LYS A 163 13.45 1.18 22.84
CA LYS A 163 13.16 -0.13 23.46
C LYS A 163 12.38 0.01 24.74
N THR A 164 11.29 -0.76 24.83
CA THR A 164 10.45 -0.90 26.03
C THR A 164 10.10 -2.37 26.23
N ASN A 165 9.33 -2.69 27.28
CA ASN A 165 8.77 -4.04 27.47
C ASN A 165 7.55 -4.35 26.60
N LYS A 166 7.11 -3.39 25.76
CA LYS A 166 5.96 -3.52 24.86
C LYS A 166 6.34 -3.48 23.38
N ASN A 167 7.61 -3.59 23.06
CA ASN A 167 8.05 -3.62 21.68
C ASN A 167 9.33 -4.44 21.52
N GLU A 168 9.63 -4.78 20.27
CA GLU A 168 10.85 -5.41 19.81
C GLU A 168 11.51 -4.52 18.75
N ILE A 169 12.84 -4.54 18.70
CA ILE A 169 13.62 -3.82 17.70
C ILE A 169 14.27 -4.84 16.76
N GLY A 170 13.99 -4.66 15.46
CA GLY A 170 14.49 -5.56 14.43
C GLY A 170 14.92 -4.82 13.17
N ILE A 171 15.19 -5.60 12.15
CA ILE A 171 15.64 -5.10 10.85
C ILE A 171 14.88 -5.77 9.72
N ASP A 172 14.90 -5.18 8.53
CA ASP A 172 14.55 -5.91 7.33
C ASP A 172 15.70 -5.94 6.33
N VAL A 173 15.80 -7.04 5.57
CA VAL A 173 16.94 -7.34 4.73
C VAL A 173 16.56 -8.04 3.43
N SER A 174 17.45 -7.88 2.44
CA SER A 174 17.38 -8.53 1.15
C SER A 174 18.79 -8.83 0.63
N LYS A 175 18.94 -9.13 -0.64
CA LYS A 175 20.27 -9.25 -1.28
C LYS A 175 21.17 -8.02 -1.13
N TRP A 176 20.57 -6.86 -0.87
CA TRP A 176 21.28 -5.59 -0.82
C TRP A 176 22.16 -5.44 0.43
N GLN A 177 21.87 -6.19 1.48
CA GLN A 177 22.69 -6.21 2.69
C GLN A 177 23.93 -7.13 2.57
N GLY A 178 24.02 -7.91 1.47
CA GLY A 178 25.15 -8.81 1.21
C GLY A 178 25.21 -10.00 2.15
N ASP A 179 26.41 -10.32 2.62
CA ASP A 179 26.61 -11.37 3.63
C ASP A 179 26.39 -10.81 5.03
N ILE A 180 25.65 -11.56 5.83
CA ILE A 180 25.21 -11.15 7.17
C ILE A 180 25.78 -12.11 8.21
N ASP A 181 26.38 -11.54 9.26
CA ASP A 181 26.82 -12.26 10.46
C ASP A 181 25.70 -12.28 11.52
N PHE A 182 24.92 -13.34 11.54
CA PHE A 182 23.74 -13.45 12.41
C PHE A 182 24.09 -13.57 13.90
N GLU A 183 25.28 -14.06 14.25
CA GLU A 183 25.76 -14.06 15.63
C GLU A 183 26.01 -12.64 16.12
N LYS A 184 26.62 -11.80 15.29
CA LYS A 184 26.80 -10.38 15.61
C LYS A 184 25.46 -9.65 15.69
N LEU A 185 24.51 -9.92 14.78
CA LEU A 185 23.16 -9.34 14.88
C LEU A 185 22.50 -9.64 16.21
N LYS A 186 22.54 -10.90 16.63
CA LYS A 186 21.99 -11.33 17.90
C LYS A 186 22.67 -10.66 19.09
N ASN A 187 24.00 -10.56 19.07
CA ASN A 187 24.78 -9.89 20.11
C ASN A 187 24.55 -8.37 20.13
N ALA A 188 24.23 -7.77 18.98
CA ALA A 188 23.83 -6.36 18.88
C ALA A 188 22.39 -6.10 19.41
N GLY A 189 21.62 -7.15 19.71
CA GLY A 189 20.28 -7.03 20.25
C GLY A 189 19.17 -6.99 19.20
N VAL A 190 19.41 -7.51 17.99
CA VAL A 190 18.34 -7.68 16.97
C VAL A 190 17.38 -8.77 17.45
N GLU A 191 16.11 -8.41 17.65
CA GLU A 191 15.10 -9.28 18.24
C GLU A 191 14.22 -9.97 17.18
N PHE A 192 14.13 -9.43 15.97
CA PHE A 192 13.47 -10.05 14.81
C PHE A 192 14.07 -9.56 13.50
N ILE A 193 13.80 -10.30 12.44
CA ILE A 193 14.23 -9.96 11.09
C ILE A 193 13.10 -10.21 10.09
N ILE A 194 12.87 -9.29 9.14
CA ILE A 194 11.95 -9.48 8.00
C ILE A 194 12.81 -9.66 6.75
N ILE A 195 12.64 -10.78 6.03
CA ILE A 195 13.52 -11.17 4.93
C ILE A 195 12.76 -11.15 3.60
N ARG A 196 13.32 -10.50 2.58
CA ARG A 196 12.75 -10.56 1.24
C ARG A 196 12.82 -11.97 0.67
N VAL A 197 11.66 -12.61 0.44
CA VAL A 197 11.64 -13.91 -0.24
C VAL A 197 11.93 -13.78 -1.73
N GLY A 198 11.54 -12.68 -2.35
CA GLY A 198 11.71 -12.46 -3.77
C GLY A 198 10.92 -11.29 -4.30
N SER A 199 10.81 -11.26 -5.62
CA SER A 199 10.06 -10.25 -6.38
C SER A 199 9.62 -10.85 -7.71
N SER A 200 8.98 -10.06 -8.57
CA SER A 200 8.81 -10.40 -9.97
C SER A 200 9.63 -9.46 -10.88
N SER A 201 9.90 -9.91 -12.11
CA SER A 201 10.60 -9.11 -13.11
C SER A 201 9.67 -8.10 -13.81
N GLY A 202 8.89 -7.34 -13.00
CA GLY A 202 7.93 -6.35 -13.48
C GLY A 202 6.48 -6.89 -13.56
N LYS A 203 5.55 -6.03 -14.02
CA LYS A 203 4.09 -6.25 -14.07
C LYS A 203 3.70 -7.61 -14.71
N ASN A 204 4.38 -8.01 -15.78
CA ASN A 204 4.09 -9.24 -16.53
C ASN A 204 5.20 -10.31 -16.39
N GLY A 205 6.18 -10.07 -15.54
CA GLY A 205 7.34 -10.94 -15.40
C GLY A 205 7.11 -12.11 -14.46
N GLU A 206 8.05 -13.07 -14.50
CA GLU A 206 8.03 -14.22 -13.60
C GLU A 206 8.58 -13.87 -12.22
N ASN A 207 8.14 -14.60 -11.21
CA ASN A 207 8.67 -14.49 -9.86
C ASN A 207 10.04 -15.13 -9.77
N PHE A 208 10.92 -14.49 -9.02
CA PHE A 208 12.25 -15.00 -8.70
C PHE A 208 12.54 -14.89 -7.21
N VAL A 209 13.31 -15.84 -6.71
CA VAL A 209 13.77 -15.84 -5.32
C VAL A 209 14.89 -14.81 -5.15
N ASP A 210 14.88 -14.05 -4.07
CA ASP A 210 16.00 -13.19 -3.70
C ASP A 210 17.28 -14.04 -3.51
N SER A 211 18.39 -13.63 -4.10
CA SER A 211 19.62 -14.43 -4.11
C SER A 211 20.22 -14.71 -2.72
N LYS A 212 19.82 -13.94 -1.71
CA LYS A 212 20.23 -14.13 -0.32
C LYS A 212 19.14 -14.74 0.57
N PHE A 213 17.95 -14.98 0.04
CA PHE A 213 16.82 -15.47 0.83
C PHE A 213 17.12 -16.75 1.58
N VAL A 214 17.56 -17.79 0.86
CA VAL A 214 17.82 -19.11 1.46
C VAL A 214 18.90 -19.03 2.54
N GLN A 215 20.01 -18.35 2.25
CA GLN A 215 21.09 -18.14 3.20
C GLN A 215 20.59 -17.40 4.44
N ASN A 216 19.86 -16.31 4.26
CA ASN A 216 19.41 -15.45 5.36
C ASN A 216 18.38 -16.16 6.24
N ILE A 217 17.39 -16.85 5.68
CA ILE A 217 16.38 -17.54 6.48
C ILE A 217 16.96 -18.74 7.27
N GLN A 218 17.86 -19.50 6.64
CA GLN A 218 18.53 -20.61 7.32
C GLN A 218 19.38 -20.12 8.50
N ASN A 219 20.16 -19.06 8.29
CA ASN A 219 21.03 -18.51 9.32
C ASN A 219 20.23 -17.82 10.44
N ALA A 220 19.16 -17.10 10.11
CA ALA A 220 18.26 -16.51 11.10
C ALA A 220 17.61 -17.59 11.98
N ASN A 221 17.08 -18.66 11.35
CA ASN A 221 16.49 -19.79 12.08
C ASN A 221 17.53 -20.47 12.97
N ALA A 222 18.77 -20.68 12.47
CA ALA A 222 19.87 -21.29 13.25
C ALA A 222 20.29 -20.40 14.44
N ALA A 223 20.33 -19.07 14.27
CA ALA A 223 20.62 -18.12 15.33
C ALA A 223 19.46 -17.98 16.35
N GLY A 224 18.27 -18.50 16.00
CA GLY A 224 17.05 -18.36 16.81
C GLY A 224 16.48 -16.95 16.81
N ILE A 225 16.70 -16.19 15.73
CA ILE A 225 16.07 -14.87 15.50
C ILE A 225 14.72 -15.09 14.82
N PRO A 226 13.59 -14.60 15.38
CA PRO A 226 12.26 -14.69 14.77
C PRO A 226 12.22 -14.06 13.38
N VAL A 227 11.58 -14.76 12.43
CA VAL A 227 11.58 -14.39 11.00
C VAL A 227 10.21 -14.01 10.51
N GLY A 228 10.10 -12.82 9.91
CA GLY A 228 9.04 -12.42 9.00
C GLY A 228 9.53 -12.41 7.55
N ILE A 229 8.60 -12.29 6.62
CA ILE A 229 8.87 -12.32 5.17
C ILE A 229 8.27 -11.11 4.50
N TYR A 230 8.89 -10.60 3.42
CA TYR A 230 8.23 -9.70 2.51
C TYR A 230 8.46 -10.08 1.04
N PHE A 231 7.53 -9.70 0.21
CA PHE A 231 7.60 -9.89 -1.24
C PHE A 231 7.35 -8.56 -1.95
N TYR A 232 8.34 -8.10 -2.72
CA TYR A 232 8.21 -6.89 -3.53
C TYR A 232 7.35 -7.18 -4.76
N SER A 233 6.11 -6.72 -4.75
CA SER A 233 5.07 -7.08 -5.70
C SER A 233 4.99 -6.10 -6.87
N TYR A 234 4.82 -6.64 -8.08
CA TYR A 234 4.40 -5.93 -9.29
C TYR A 234 3.01 -6.38 -9.76
N ALA A 235 2.22 -6.96 -8.86
CA ALA A 235 0.88 -7.39 -9.22
C ALA A 235 0.03 -6.21 -9.72
N SER A 236 -0.79 -6.48 -10.74
CA SER A 236 -1.78 -5.56 -11.30
C SER A 236 -3.17 -6.18 -11.38
N THR A 237 -3.33 -7.39 -10.82
CA THR A 237 -4.62 -8.10 -10.77
C THR A 237 -4.71 -8.96 -9.52
N LYS A 238 -5.92 -9.18 -9.01
CA LYS A 238 -6.19 -10.13 -7.92
C LYS A 238 -5.65 -11.53 -8.22
N LYS A 239 -5.83 -12.01 -9.46
CA LYS A 239 -5.33 -13.32 -9.90
C LYS A 239 -3.81 -13.42 -9.75
N ARG A 240 -3.10 -12.35 -10.13
CA ARG A 240 -1.64 -12.30 -10.00
C ARG A 240 -1.22 -12.29 -8.52
N ALA A 241 -1.83 -11.46 -7.70
CA ALA A 241 -1.54 -11.38 -6.27
C ALA A 241 -1.77 -12.72 -5.55
N ILE A 242 -2.87 -13.43 -5.85
CA ILE A 242 -3.14 -14.79 -5.36
C ILE A 242 -2.04 -15.77 -5.83
N SER A 243 -1.61 -15.68 -7.09
CA SER A 243 -0.52 -16.52 -7.62
C SER A 243 0.80 -16.26 -6.92
N ASP A 244 1.11 -14.99 -6.63
CA ASP A 244 2.32 -14.58 -5.92
C ASP A 244 2.31 -15.11 -4.48
N ALA A 245 1.21 -14.99 -3.75
CA ALA A 245 1.06 -15.56 -2.42
C ALA A 245 1.27 -17.09 -2.41
N LYS A 246 0.65 -17.81 -3.35
CA LYS A 246 0.85 -19.27 -3.52
C LYS A 246 2.29 -19.63 -3.85
N TRP A 247 2.97 -18.79 -4.63
CA TRP A 247 4.38 -18.98 -4.95
C TRP A 247 5.25 -18.81 -3.70
N ILE A 248 4.99 -17.78 -2.88
CA ILE A 248 5.69 -17.54 -1.61
C ILE A 248 5.54 -18.73 -0.66
N ILE A 249 4.31 -19.23 -0.47
CA ILE A 249 4.02 -20.40 0.38
C ILE A 249 4.89 -21.60 -0.02
N LYS A 250 5.11 -21.82 -1.32
CA LYS A 250 5.99 -22.90 -1.81
C LYS A 250 7.46 -22.67 -1.46
N GLN A 251 7.92 -21.40 -1.46
CA GLN A 251 9.32 -21.07 -1.15
C GLN A 251 9.63 -21.22 0.35
N ILE A 252 8.66 -20.95 1.21
CA ILE A 252 8.87 -20.87 2.67
C ILE A 252 8.48 -22.14 3.43
N LYS A 253 7.83 -23.12 2.80
CA LYS A 253 7.21 -24.29 3.46
C LYS A 253 8.16 -25.11 4.32
N ASP A 254 9.47 -25.11 4.02
CA ASP A 254 10.50 -25.90 4.70
C ASP A 254 11.29 -25.08 5.74
N TYR A 255 10.87 -23.83 5.99
CA TYR A 255 11.51 -22.92 6.93
C TYR A 255 10.55 -22.50 8.04
N LYS A 256 11.11 -22.10 9.17
CA LYS A 256 10.35 -21.51 10.26
C LYS A 256 10.11 -20.04 9.97
N VAL A 257 8.84 -19.63 9.87
CA VAL A 257 8.37 -18.25 9.75
C VAL A 257 7.52 -17.96 10.97
N ASP A 258 7.98 -17.04 11.81
CA ASP A 258 7.39 -16.74 13.12
C ASP A 258 6.47 -15.52 13.11
N LEU A 259 6.66 -14.64 12.12
CA LEU A 259 6.08 -13.32 12.04
C LEU A 259 5.31 -13.18 10.71
N PRO A 260 4.49 -12.12 10.52
CA PRO A 260 3.69 -11.94 9.32
C PRO A 260 4.50 -11.89 8.03
N ILE A 261 3.79 -12.19 6.93
CA ILE A 261 4.28 -12.05 5.56
C ILE A 261 3.71 -10.78 4.96
N ALA A 262 4.57 -9.84 4.57
CA ALA A 262 4.17 -8.55 4.06
C ALA A 262 3.89 -8.55 2.55
N PHE A 263 2.77 -7.96 2.17
CA PHE A 263 2.52 -7.49 0.82
C PHE A 263 3.16 -6.12 0.67
N ASP A 264 4.21 -6.03 -0.14
CA ASP A 264 4.99 -4.82 -0.41
C ASP A 264 4.79 -4.41 -1.87
N TRP A 265 4.04 -3.33 -2.11
CA TRP A 265 3.76 -2.78 -3.42
C TRP A 265 4.11 -1.29 -3.45
N GLU A 266 5.15 -0.93 -4.22
CA GLU A 266 5.72 0.43 -4.19
C GLU A 266 5.85 1.06 -5.60
N ASN A 267 5.03 0.66 -6.56
CA ASN A 267 5.16 1.12 -7.94
C ASN A 267 4.48 2.49 -8.18
N TRP A 268 4.58 3.39 -7.21
CA TRP A 268 3.91 4.70 -7.19
C TRP A 268 4.32 5.63 -8.33
N ASN A 269 5.60 5.61 -8.74
CA ASN A 269 6.13 6.42 -9.83
C ASN A 269 5.65 5.96 -11.22
N SER A 270 5.02 4.79 -11.30
CA SER A 270 4.44 4.22 -12.52
C SER A 270 3.02 3.72 -12.29
N PHE A 271 2.34 4.23 -11.26
CA PHE A 271 1.00 3.81 -10.85
C PHE A 271 0.02 3.75 -12.03
N ASN A 272 0.00 4.81 -12.85
CA ASN A 272 -0.91 4.93 -13.99
C ASN A 272 -0.76 3.79 -15.01
N SER A 273 0.41 3.12 -15.07
CA SER A 273 0.65 2.00 -15.98
C SER A 273 0.08 0.67 -15.49
N PHE A 274 -0.43 0.62 -14.27
CA PHE A 274 -0.96 -0.62 -13.68
C PHE A 274 -2.46 -0.81 -13.94
N ASP A 275 -3.17 0.20 -14.39
CA ASP A 275 -4.62 0.19 -14.63
C ASP A 275 -5.37 -0.28 -13.37
N LEU A 276 -5.16 0.43 -12.27
CA LEU A 276 -5.72 0.15 -10.95
C LEU A 276 -6.35 1.40 -10.34
N SER A 277 -7.55 1.25 -9.81
CA SER A 277 -8.07 2.18 -8.82
C SER A 277 -7.45 1.89 -7.44
N PHE A 278 -7.61 2.81 -6.50
CA PHE A 278 -7.17 2.59 -5.12
C PHE A 278 -7.94 1.44 -4.47
N PHE A 279 -9.22 1.29 -4.85
CA PHE A 279 -10.03 0.16 -4.40
C PHE A 279 -9.53 -1.16 -4.99
N SER A 280 -9.28 -1.23 -6.30
CA SER A 280 -8.75 -2.42 -6.97
C SER A 280 -7.38 -2.83 -6.41
N LEU A 281 -6.50 -1.86 -6.11
CA LEU A 281 -5.22 -2.09 -5.46
C LEU A 281 -5.40 -2.70 -4.06
N THR A 282 -6.32 -2.15 -3.26
CA THR A 282 -6.59 -2.64 -1.91
C THR A 282 -7.21 -4.04 -1.92
N GLU A 283 -8.18 -4.29 -2.81
CA GLU A 283 -8.78 -5.62 -3.00
C GLU A 283 -7.75 -6.66 -3.48
N MET A 284 -6.79 -6.23 -4.28
CA MET A 284 -5.68 -7.08 -4.73
C MET A 284 -4.76 -7.45 -3.56
N ALA A 285 -4.37 -6.48 -2.74
CA ALA A 285 -3.59 -6.72 -1.53
C ALA A 285 -4.35 -7.63 -0.56
N THR A 286 -5.63 -7.37 -0.32
CA THR A 286 -6.49 -8.22 0.52
C THR A 286 -6.52 -9.66 0.01
N SER A 287 -6.67 -9.86 -1.31
CA SER A 287 -6.70 -11.21 -1.90
C SER A 287 -5.36 -11.98 -1.73
N PHE A 288 -4.23 -11.26 -1.74
CA PHE A 288 -2.92 -11.83 -1.40
C PHE A 288 -2.87 -12.26 0.06
N LEU A 289 -3.29 -11.39 0.97
CA LEU A 289 -3.26 -11.59 2.41
C LEU A 289 -4.23 -12.71 2.85
N ASP A 290 -5.43 -12.75 2.27
CA ASP A 290 -6.40 -13.84 2.46
C ASP A 290 -5.82 -15.19 2.04
N THR A 291 -5.09 -15.24 0.91
CA THR A 291 -4.44 -16.47 0.42
C THR A 291 -3.38 -16.97 1.40
N LEU A 292 -2.62 -16.09 2.04
CA LEU A 292 -1.67 -16.46 3.09
C LEU A 292 -2.38 -16.97 4.34
N LYS A 293 -3.43 -16.28 4.77
CA LYS A 293 -4.26 -16.65 5.92
C LYS A 293 -4.89 -18.02 5.76
N ASP A 294 -5.45 -18.31 4.57
CA ASP A 294 -6.04 -19.63 4.26
C ASP A 294 -5.00 -20.76 4.30
N ALA A 295 -3.73 -20.44 4.11
CA ALA A 295 -2.62 -21.38 4.24
C ALA A 295 -2.01 -21.43 5.66
N GLY A 296 -2.56 -20.70 6.63
CA GLY A 296 -2.15 -20.69 8.03
C GLY A 296 -1.01 -19.72 8.35
N TYR A 297 -0.71 -18.76 7.49
CA TYR A 297 0.26 -17.70 7.73
C TYR A 297 -0.44 -16.37 8.09
N GLU A 298 0.21 -15.59 8.92
CA GLU A 298 -0.23 -14.21 9.15
C GLU A 298 0.23 -13.30 8.01
N GLY A 299 -0.64 -12.39 7.59
CA GLY A 299 -0.34 -11.41 6.55
C GLY A 299 -0.30 -10.00 7.11
N MET A 300 0.47 -9.10 6.50
CA MET A 300 0.45 -7.66 6.80
C MET A 300 0.62 -6.83 5.52
N LEU A 301 0.13 -5.59 5.55
CA LEU A 301 0.30 -4.61 4.49
C LEU A 301 1.48 -3.70 4.81
N TYR A 302 2.50 -3.67 3.94
CA TYR A 302 3.56 -2.67 4.01
C TYR A 302 3.23 -1.47 3.13
N SER A 303 3.34 -0.26 3.69
CA SER A 303 3.36 0.97 2.89
C SER A 303 3.86 2.17 3.68
N SER A 304 4.25 3.23 2.95
CA SER A 304 4.60 4.49 3.59
C SER A 304 3.36 5.22 4.12
N LYS A 305 3.58 6.04 5.18
CA LYS A 305 2.56 6.88 5.80
C LYS A 305 1.72 7.62 4.76
N THR A 306 2.38 8.24 3.79
CA THR A 306 1.73 9.07 2.78
C THR A 306 0.69 8.30 1.97
N TYR A 307 1.00 7.08 1.57
CA TYR A 307 0.08 6.23 0.79
C TYR A 307 -0.99 5.59 1.67
N LEU A 308 -0.65 5.23 2.91
CA LEU A 308 -1.64 4.74 3.89
C LEU A 308 -2.73 5.77 4.19
N GLU A 309 -2.38 7.05 4.24
CA GLU A 309 -3.34 8.12 4.55
C GLU A 309 -4.18 8.58 3.33
N ASN A 310 -3.75 8.28 2.11
CA ASN A 310 -4.36 8.90 0.93
C ASN A 310 -4.83 7.93 -0.15
N ILE A 311 -4.37 6.67 -0.13
CA ILE A 311 -4.62 5.71 -1.22
C ILE A 311 -5.23 4.41 -0.70
N TRP A 312 -4.61 3.79 0.30
CA TRP A 312 -5.07 2.51 0.80
C TRP A 312 -6.40 2.62 1.55
N PHE A 313 -7.34 1.75 1.22
CA PHE A 313 -8.48 1.48 2.08
C PHE A 313 -8.10 0.48 3.17
N ASP A 314 -8.94 0.34 4.19
CA ASP A 314 -8.71 -0.62 5.27
C ASP A 314 -8.78 -2.06 4.73
N THR A 315 -7.69 -2.80 4.92
CA THR A 315 -7.59 -4.22 4.56
C THR A 315 -8.02 -5.15 5.70
N SER A 316 -8.24 -4.63 6.90
CA SER A 316 -8.44 -5.39 8.15
C SER A 316 -7.25 -6.28 8.53
N TYR A 317 -6.10 -6.05 7.93
CA TYR A 317 -4.83 -6.71 8.23
C TYR A 317 -3.88 -5.77 8.98
N PRO A 318 -2.91 -6.31 9.76
CA PRO A 318 -1.84 -5.52 10.35
C PRO A 318 -1.10 -4.67 9.32
N VAL A 319 -0.63 -3.50 9.76
CA VAL A 319 0.13 -2.57 8.92
C VAL A 319 1.58 -2.52 9.39
N TRP A 320 2.48 -2.63 8.43
CA TRP A 320 3.88 -2.27 8.56
C TRP A 320 4.09 -0.88 7.93
N LEU A 321 4.16 0.11 8.80
CA LEU A 321 4.27 1.53 8.45
C LEU A 321 5.71 1.89 8.10
N ALA A 322 5.97 2.44 6.92
CA ALA A 322 7.23 3.14 6.61
C ALA A 322 7.05 4.65 6.85
N HIS A 323 7.81 5.19 7.80
CA HIS A 323 7.84 6.63 8.07
C HIS A 323 9.18 7.02 8.69
N TYR A 324 10.10 7.53 7.88
CA TYR A 324 11.48 7.82 8.25
C TYR A 324 11.57 9.11 9.07
N THR A 325 11.40 8.98 10.37
CA THR A 325 11.34 10.07 11.34
C THR A 325 11.63 9.58 12.75
N LYS A 326 11.95 10.49 13.66
CA LYS A 326 12.11 10.15 15.08
C LYS A 326 10.80 9.84 15.79
N ASN A 327 9.71 10.48 15.37
CA ASN A 327 8.39 10.25 15.96
C ASN A 327 7.36 10.26 14.84
N THR A 328 6.67 9.15 14.65
CA THR A 328 5.59 9.11 13.66
C THR A 328 4.36 9.85 14.19
N ASN A 329 3.72 10.59 13.29
CA ASN A 329 2.42 11.22 13.51
C ASN A 329 1.32 10.54 12.67
N TYR A 330 1.54 9.31 12.24
CA TYR A 330 0.52 8.50 11.61
C TYR A 330 -0.58 8.17 12.63
N SER A 331 -1.82 8.46 12.28
CA SER A 331 -2.97 8.28 13.19
C SER A 331 -3.69 6.95 13.03
N GLY A 332 -3.37 6.18 11.98
CA GLY A 332 -3.91 4.85 11.75
C GLY A 332 -3.29 3.80 12.67
N LYS A 333 -3.87 2.61 12.68
CA LYS A 333 -3.32 1.47 13.41
C LYS A 333 -2.15 0.86 12.65
N TYR A 334 -1.08 0.50 13.35
CA TYR A 334 0.06 -0.23 12.81
C TYR A 334 0.68 -1.10 13.91
N GLU A 335 1.26 -2.22 13.51
CA GLU A 335 1.97 -3.13 14.42
C GLU A 335 3.49 -3.08 14.23
N TYR A 336 3.93 -2.67 13.03
CA TYR A 336 5.35 -2.52 12.71
C TYR A 336 5.61 -1.11 12.20
N TRP A 337 6.75 -0.54 12.56
CA TRP A 337 7.20 0.77 12.09
C TRP A 337 8.64 0.70 11.60
N GLN A 338 8.84 0.88 10.30
CA GLN A 338 10.16 1.09 9.68
C GLN A 338 10.52 2.58 9.83
N LEU A 339 11.47 2.84 10.72
CA LEU A 339 11.79 4.21 11.14
C LEU A 339 12.91 4.87 10.33
N CYS A 340 13.74 4.07 9.64
CA CYS A 340 14.80 4.55 8.76
C CYS A 340 15.23 3.48 7.75
N SER A 341 15.91 3.92 6.68
CA SER A 341 16.52 3.06 5.65
C SER A 341 18.05 3.22 5.55
N ASN A 342 18.66 3.90 6.50
CA ASN A 342 20.10 4.19 6.53
C ASN A 342 20.74 3.79 7.85
N GLY A 343 20.19 2.78 8.49
CA GLY A 343 20.65 2.22 9.75
C GLY A 343 22.00 1.51 9.63
N LYS A 344 22.70 1.39 10.76
CA LYS A 344 23.92 0.59 10.92
C LYS A 344 23.78 -0.30 12.12
N VAL A 345 24.08 -1.58 11.90
CA VAL A 345 24.08 -2.63 12.93
C VAL A 345 25.35 -3.50 12.77
N ASP A 346 25.89 -3.95 13.85
CA ASP A 346 27.04 -4.87 13.80
C ASP A 346 26.62 -6.21 13.15
N GLY A 347 27.42 -6.68 12.21
CA GLY A 347 27.11 -7.88 11.40
C GLY A 347 26.60 -7.57 9.98
N ILE A 348 26.36 -6.30 9.64
CA ILE A 348 25.98 -5.85 8.28
C ILE A 348 26.85 -4.64 7.89
N ASP A 349 27.57 -4.76 6.77
CA ASP A 349 28.42 -3.64 6.27
C ASP A 349 27.58 -2.58 5.54
N ALA A 350 26.54 -2.99 4.84
CA ALA A 350 25.62 -2.09 4.10
C ALA A 350 24.71 -1.28 5.04
N ASP A 351 23.96 -0.36 4.47
CA ASP A 351 22.84 0.27 5.17
C ASP A 351 21.71 -0.74 5.36
N VAL A 352 20.98 -0.61 6.45
CA VAL A 352 19.87 -1.50 6.79
C VAL A 352 18.67 -0.73 7.30
N ASP A 353 17.49 -1.22 7.01
CA ASP A 353 16.23 -0.70 7.51
C ASP A 353 16.03 -1.17 8.96
N ILE A 354 15.71 -0.22 9.88
CA ILE A 354 15.48 -0.54 11.29
C ILE A 354 13.97 -0.41 11.57
N ASN A 355 13.46 -1.40 12.27
CA ASN A 355 12.04 -1.57 12.54
C ASN A 355 11.74 -1.71 14.03
N ILE A 356 10.57 -1.22 14.42
CA ILE A 356 9.98 -1.46 15.73
C ILE A 356 8.71 -2.28 15.53
N ARG A 357 8.59 -3.40 16.23
CA ARG A 357 7.37 -4.19 16.36
C ARG A 357 6.73 -3.89 17.70
N TYR A 358 5.47 -3.50 17.72
CA TYR A 358 4.69 -3.28 18.94
C TYR A 358 4.00 -4.57 19.36
N LEU A 359 4.08 -4.86 20.64
CA LEU A 359 3.44 -6.01 21.27
C LEU A 359 2.17 -5.51 21.97
N ASP A 360 1.05 -6.25 21.85
CA ASP A 360 -0.22 -5.96 22.50
C ASP A 360 -0.14 -5.90 24.04
#